data_0a96b131e4d70be49234657010cece0a
#
_entry.id   0a96b131e4d70be49234657010cece0a
#
_cell.length_a   1.000
_cell.length_b   1.000
_cell.length_c   1.000
_cell.angle_alpha   90.00
_cell.angle_beta   90.00
_cell.angle_gamma   90.00
#
_symmetry.space_group_name_H-M   'P 1'
#
loop_
_entity.id
_entity.type
_entity.pdbx_description
1 polymer ?
#
loop_
_entity_poly.entity_id
_entity_poly.type
_entity_poly.pdbx_seq_one_letter_code
_entity_poly.pdbx_strand_id
1 'polypeptide(L)'
;MPITTPEIPSPINERIICSISAAVKYEVPANIVLAVAEKEGGKPGQWVKNSNGTFDVGPMQFNTSYLGDLARYGITANDVAASGCYSFDLAAWRLRKHIRNDNGDLWTRAANYHSRTYRYNVVYRADLMARAVKWADWLEARFVTFYITKPGAPSMTPTVQPAPEKTEASIPATAQVHQPLNMVSWNISGYVPRKISFNDRP
;
A
#
# COMPACT_ATOMS: atom_id res chain seq x y z
N MET A 1 -6.79 -10.34 -34.96
CA MET A 1 -7.15 -11.12 -33.76
C MET A 1 -7.14 -10.15 -32.59
N PRO A 2 -8.22 -10.00 -31.81
CA PRO A 2 -8.19 -9.14 -30.64
C PRO A 2 -7.28 -9.75 -29.59
N ILE A 3 -6.35 -8.94 -29.07
CA ILE A 3 -5.48 -9.31 -27.96
C ILE A 3 -6.36 -9.27 -26.71
N THR A 4 -6.80 -10.43 -26.25
CA THR A 4 -7.46 -10.56 -24.95
C THR A 4 -6.38 -10.37 -23.88
N THR A 5 -6.34 -9.18 -23.26
CA THR A 5 -5.61 -9.00 -22.02
C THR A 5 -6.18 -9.95 -20.96
N PRO A 6 -5.36 -10.71 -20.24
CA PRO A 6 -5.85 -11.59 -19.20
C PRO A 6 -6.57 -10.74 -18.14
N GLU A 7 -7.86 -10.96 -18.03
CA GLU A 7 -8.71 -10.26 -17.07
C GLU A 7 -8.34 -10.78 -15.66
N ILE A 8 -7.76 -9.90 -14.83
CA ILE A 8 -7.47 -10.22 -13.43
C ILE A 8 -8.81 -10.42 -12.72
N PRO A 9 -8.99 -11.49 -11.92
CA PRO A 9 -10.26 -11.74 -11.23
C PRO A 9 -10.74 -10.53 -10.45
N SER A 10 -12.02 -10.17 -10.59
CA SER A 10 -12.64 -8.94 -10.08
C SER A 10 -12.29 -8.58 -8.61
N PRO A 11 -12.27 -9.52 -7.63
CA PRO A 11 -11.91 -9.20 -6.24
C PRO A 11 -10.44 -8.81 -6.03
N ILE A 12 -9.53 -9.35 -6.86
CA ILE A 12 -8.09 -9.01 -6.80
C ILE A 12 -7.87 -7.62 -7.38
N ASN A 13 -8.55 -7.29 -8.48
CA ASN A 13 -8.51 -5.96 -9.10
C ASN A 13 -8.99 -4.88 -8.14
N GLU A 14 -10.14 -5.07 -7.49
CA GLU A 14 -10.69 -4.12 -6.53
C GLU A 14 -9.68 -3.86 -5.39
N ARG A 15 -9.10 -4.92 -4.80
CA ARG A 15 -8.10 -4.80 -3.75
C ARG A 15 -6.90 -3.98 -4.19
N ILE A 16 -6.36 -4.24 -5.39
CA ILE A 16 -5.18 -3.54 -5.92
C ILE A 16 -5.50 -2.07 -6.18
N ILE A 17 -6.56 -1.79 -6.94
CA ILE A 17 -6.96 -0.43 -7.32
C ILE A 17 -7.27 0.40 -6.08
N CYS A 18 -8.09 -0.13 -5.16
CA CYS A 18 -8.47 0.57 -3.94
C CYS A 18 -7.27 0.83 -3.03
N SER A 19 -6.36 -0.15 -2.87
CA SER A 19 -5.15 0.02 -2.06
C SER A 19 -4.21 1.07 -2.63
N ILE A 20 -3.99 1.09 -3.96
CA ILE A 20 -3.13 2.07 -4.61
C ILE A 20 -3.75 3.47 -4.51
N SER A 21 -5.03 3.63 -4.80
CA SER A 21 -5.73 4.92 -4.71
C SER A 21 -5.69 5.47 -3.29
N ALA A 22 -5.94 4.64 -2.29
CA ALA A 22 -5.86 5.02 -0.88
C ALA A 22 -4.42 5.38 -0.45
N ALA A 23 -3.42 4.62 -0.93
CA ALA A 23 -2.02 4.91 -0.65
C ALA A 23 -1.60 6.28 -1.17
N VAL A 24 -2.00 6.64 -2.39
CA VAL A 24 -1.74 7.96 -2.99
C VAL A 24 -2.45 9.06 -2.19
N LYS A 25 -3.75 8.89 -1.91
CA LYS A 25 -4.56 9.85 -1.15
C LYS A 25 -3.97 10.19 0.21
N TYR A 26 -3.48 9.19 0.94
CA TYR A 26 -2.97 9.36 2.29
C TYR A 26 -1.43 9.45 2.35
N GLU A 27 -0.75 9.50 1.22
CA GLU A 27 0.72 9.56 1.15
C GLU A 27 1.41 8.43 1.94
N VAL A 28 0.86 7.23 1.90
CA VAL A 28 1.43 6.02 2.48
C VAL A 28 2.13 5.22 1.39
N PRO A 29 3.24 4.51 1.66
CA PRO A 29 3.85 3.64 0.65
C PRO A 29 2.86 2.60 0.12
N ALA A 30 2.64 2.58 -1.20
CA ALA A 30 1.62 1.74 -1.82
C ALA A 30 1.89 0.24 -1.61
N ASN A 31 3.16 -0.19 -1.63
CA ASN A 31 3.54 -1.56 -1.35
C ASN A 31 3.22 -1.99 0.10
N ILE A 32 3.24 -1.06 1.07
CA ILE A 32 2.83 -1.36 2.45
C ILE A 32 1.31 -1.52 2.53
N VAL A 33 0.53 -0.63 1.90
CA VAL A 33 -0.94 -0.76 1.88
C VAL A 33 -1.38 -2.06 1.22
N LEU A 34 -0.78 -2.41 0.07
CA LEU A 34 -1.03 -3.66 -0.64
C LEU A 34 -0.66 -4.90 0.21
N ALA A 35 0.48 -4.84 0.90
CA ALA A 35 0.92 -5.93 1.77
C ALA A 35 -0.03 -6.14 2.97
N VAL A 36 -0.53 -5.06 3.57
CA VAL A 36 -1.56 -5.14 4.62
C VAL A 36 -2.85 -5.72 4.04
N ALA A 37 -3.31 -5.23 2.90
CA ALA A 37 -4.53 -5.72 2.27
C ALA A 37 -4.46 -7.21 1.89
N GLU A 38 -3.29 -7.68 1.45
CA GLU A 38 -3.05 -9.10 1.20
C GLU A 38 -3.02 -9.91 2.50
N LYS A 39 -2.36 -9.37 3.53
CA LYS A 39 -2.23 -10.05 4.83
C LYS A 39 -3.56 -10.22 5.54
N GLU A 40 -4.38 -9.17 5.58
CA GLU A 40 -5.71 -9.22 6.18
C GLU A 40 -6.63 -10.16 5.38
N GLY A 41 -6.56 -10.13 4.06
CA GLY A 41 -7.14 -11.14 3.17
C GLY A 41 -8.67 -11.30 3.25
N GLY A 42 -9.36 -10.38 3.93
CA GLY A 42 -10.80 -10.44 4.10
C GLY A 42 -11.57 -10.21 2.80
N LYS A 43 -12.88 -10.44 2.86
CA LYS A 43 -13.81 -10.30 1.73
C LYS A 43 -14.92 -9.33 2.09
N PRO A 44 -15.54 -8.66 1.10
CA PRO A 44 -16.78 -7.93 1.32
C PRO A 44 -17.83 -8.79 2.02
N GLY A 45 -18.52 -8.21 2.99
CA GLY A 45 -19.54 -8.89 3.80
C GLY A 45 -19.01 -9.88 4.84
N GLN A 46 -17.71 -10.09 4.95
CA GLN A 46 -17.12 -11.06 5.87
C GLN A 46 -17.06 -10.54 7.31
N TRP A 47 -17.44 -11.41 8.25
CA TRP A 47 -17.31 -11.20 9.69
C TRP A 47 -16.66 -12.44 10.30
N VAL A 48 -15.49 -12.27 10.89
CA VAL A 48 -14.73 -13.34 11.53
C VAL A 48 -14.79 -13.15 13.04
N LYS A 49 -15.38 -14.11 13.77
CA LYS A 49 -15.50 -14.04 15.24
C LYS A 49 -14.17 -14.36 15.91
N ASN A 50 -13.76 -13.52 16.83
CA ASN A 50 -12.59 -13.70 17.68
C ASN A 50 -12.96 -14.39 19.01
N SER A 51 -11.98 -15.01 19.66
CA SER A 51 -12.16 -15.69 20.95
C SER A 51 -12.60 -14.76 22.08
N ASN A 52 -12.31 -13.46 21.97
CA ASN A 52 -12.71 -12.43 22.95
C ASN A 52 -14.09 -11.83 22.69
N GLY A 53 -14.86 -12.41 21.75
CA GLY A 53 -16.22 -11.95 21.42
C GLY A 53 -16.30 -10.81 20.41
N THR A 54 -15.18 -10.21 20.01
CA THR A 54 -15.12 -9.22 18.92
C THR A 54 -15.19 -9.91 17.55
N PHE A 55 -15.38 -9.10 16.49
CA PHE A 55 -15.31 -9.59 15.11
C PHE A 55 -14.30 -8.74 14.33
N ASP A 56 -13.63 -9.39 13.38
CA ASP A 56 -12.86 -8.72 12.34
C ASP A 56 -13.72 -8.67 11.07
N VAL A 57 -13.85 -7.47 10.50
CA VAL A 57 -14.91 -7.15 9.55
C VAL A 57 -14.33 -6.67 8.22
N GLY A 58 -14.87 -7.21 7.13
CA GLY A 58 -14.66 -6.74 5.76
C GLY A 58 -13.27 -7.04 5.19
N PRO A 59 -12.95 -6.46 4.01
CA PRO A 59 -11.73 -6.74 3.28
C PRO A 59 -10.43 -6.49 4.05
N MET A 60 -10.44 -5.51 4.96
CA MET A 60 -9.27 -5.08 5.75
C MET A 60 -9.33 -5.53 7.21
N GLN A 61 -10.24 -6.44 7.54
CA GLN A 61 -10.39 -7.10 8.86
C GLN A 61 -10.37 -6.10 10.04
N PHE A 62 -11.22 -5.08 9.97
CA PHE A 62 -11.36 -4.13 11.06
C PHE A 62 -12.04 -4.76 12.28
N ASN A 63 -11.36 -4.70 13.42
CA ASN A 63 -11.91 -5.21 14.67
C ASN A 63 -13.08 -4.32 15.16
N THR A 64 -14.18 -4.96 15.59
CA THR A 64 -15.39 -4.23 16.05
C THR A 64 -15.13 -3.34 17.25
N SER A 65 -14.16 -3.65 18.11
CA SER A 65 -13.76 -2.76 19.20
C SER A 65 -13.21 -1.43 18.67
N TYR A 66 -12.32 -1.50 17.66
CA TYR A 66 -11.78 -0.31 17.02
C TYR A 66 -12.86 0.48 16.26
N LEU A 67 -13.81 -0.21 15.62
CA LEU A 67 -14.94 0.44 14.94
C LEU A 67 -15.86 1.15 15.95
N GLY A 68 -16.01 0.64 17.17
CA GLY A 68 -16.69 1.31 18.26
C GLY A 68 -16.11 2.70 18.58
N ASP A 69 -14.76 2.82 18.55
CA ASP A 69 -14.08 4.12 18.74
C ASP A 69 -14.35 5.09 17.57
N LEU A 70 -14.63 4.55 16.38
CA LEU A 70 -14.90 5.34 15.17
C LEU A 70 -16.38 5.70 15.00
N ALA A 71 -17.29 5.08 15.74
CA ALA A 71 -18.74 5.32 15.65
C ALA A 71 -19.13 6.79 15.87
N ARG A 72 -18.35 7.52 16.70
CA ARG A 72 -18.53 8.98 16.91
C ARG A 72 -18.30 9.82 15.65
N TYR A 73 -17.66 9.26 14.63
CA TYR A 73 -17.45 9.89 13.32
C TYR A 73 -18.44 9.37 12.27
N GLY A 74 -19.46 8.61 12.67
CA GLY A 74 -20.45 8.00 11.79
C GLY A 74 -19.93 6.79 11.02
N ILE A 75 -18.77 6.26 11.35
CA ILE A 75 -18.17 5.09 10.69
C ILE A 75 -18.70 3.82 11.36
N THR A 76 -19.37 2.97 10.58
CA THR A 76 -19.99 1.72 11.07
C THR A 76 -19.26 0.48 10.56
N ALA A 77 -19.54 -0.66 11.19
CA ALA A 77 -19.03 -1.95 10.74
C ALA A 77 -19.58 -2.32 9.35
N ASN A 78 -20.81 -1.92 9.02
CA ASN A 78 -21.39 -2.16 7.70
C ASN A 78 -20.66 -1.40 6.59
N ASP A 79 -20.18 -0.17 6.86
CA ASP A 79 -19.43 0.62 5.90
C ASP A 79 -18.13 -0.09 5.52
N VAL A 80 -17.42 -0.66 6.49
CA VAL A 80 -16.16 -1.37 6.24
C VAL A 80 -16.38 -2.80 5.72
N ALA A 81 -17.54 -3.37 5.94
CA ALA A 81 -17.94 -4.67 5.38
C ALA A 81 -18.33 -4.59 3.90
N ALA A 82 -18.79 -3.43 3.44
CA ALA A 82 -19.29 -3.24 2.08
C ALA A 82 -18.21 -3.48 1.01
N SER A 83 -18.65 -3.80 -0.21
CA SER A 83 -17.81 -3.81 -1.41
C SER A 83 -17.29 -2.41 -1.72
N GLY A 84 -16.23 -2.32 -2.51
CA GLY A 84 -15.64 -1.05 -2.93
C GLY A 84 -14.46 -0.61 -2.07
N CYS A 85 -14.04 0.64 -2.26
CA CYS A 85 -12.76 1.12 -1.74
C CYS A 85 -12.79 1.63 -0.29
N TYR A 86 -13.95 1.76 0.35
CA TYR A 86 -14.06 2.42 1.65
C TYR A 86 -13.18 1.76 2.74
N SER A 87 -13.21 0.43 2.83
CA SER A 87 -12.40 -0.32 3.79
C SER A 87 -10.89 -0.09 3.58
N PHE A 88 -10.43 -0.05 2.34
CA PHE A 88 -9.04 0.22 1.98
C PHE A 88 -8.65 1.67 2.27
N ASP A 89 -9.53 2.61 2.00
CA ASP A 89 -9.35 4.03 2.29
C ASP A 89 -9.15 4.26 3.81
N LEU A 90 -10.04 3.70 4.63
CA LEU A 90 -9.93 3.76 6.09
C LEU A 90 -8.65 3.08 6.60
N ALA A 91 -8.25 1.98 5.99
CA ALA A 91 -7.02 1.26 6.36
C ALA A 91 -5.76 2.09 6.06
N ALA A 92 -5.68 2.73 4.89
CA ALA A 92 -4.56 3.60 4.56
C ALA A 92 -4.50 4.83 5.48
N TRP A 93 -5.65 5.43 5.82
CA TRP A 93 -5.72 6.49 6.82
C TRP A 93 -5.20 6.03 8.19
N ARG A 94 -5.61 4.83 8.65
CA ARG A 94 -5.13 4.23 9.91
C ARG A 94 -3.63 3.95 9.87
N LEU A 95 -3.12 3.39 8.77
CA LEU A 95 -1.68 3.17 8.55
C LEU A 95 -0.90 4.47 8.62
N ARG A 96 -1.38 5.53 7.94
CA ARG A 96 -0.75 6.86 8.01
C ARG A 96 -0.65 7.36 9.44
N LYS A 97 -1.71 7.18 10.24
CA LYS A 97 -1.73 7.58 11.66
C LYS A 97 -0.65 6.83 12.45
N HIS A 98 -0.54 5.50 12.28
CA HIS A 98 0.52 4.72 12.92
C HIS A 98 1.91 5.14 12.46
N ILE A 99 2.13 5.25 11.14
CA ILE A 99 3.42 5.61 10.57
C ILE A 99 3.89 6.99 11.01
N ARG A 100 2.99 7.95 11.22
CA ARG A 100 3.35 9.31 11.63
C ARG A 100 3.51 9.48 13.14
N ASN A 101 2.66 8.83 13.93
CA ASN A 101 2.49 9.18 15.33
C ASN A 101 3.03 8.13 16.31
N ASP A 102 3.22 6.86 15.89
CA ASP A 102 3.71 5.82 16.77
C ASP A 102 5.24 5.82 16.84
N ASN A 103 5.80 5.21 17.90
CA ASN A 103 7.24 5.08 18.10
C ASN A 103 7.79 3.83 17.38
N GLY A 104 9.11 3.84 17.13
CA GLY A 104 9.83 2.75 16.49
C GLY A 104 10.16 3.01 15.02
N ASP A 105 10.72 2.01 14.36
CA ASP A 105 11.01 2.06 12.94
C ASP A 105 9.73 1.99 12.09
N LEU A 106 9.83 2.26 10.78
CA LEU A 106 8.69 2.25 9.86
C LEU A 106 7.87 0.95 9.93
N TRP A 107 8.56 -0.18 9.97
CA TRP A 107 7.91 -1.50 9.93
C TRP A 107 7.21 -1.84 11.24
N THR A 108 7.82 -1.47 12.37
CA THR A 108 7.19 -1.56 13.70
C THR A 108 5.92 -0.74 13.74
N ARG A 109 5.98 0.51 13.24
CA ARG A 109 4.82 1.42 13.19
C ARG A 109 3.74 0.93 12.22
N ALA A 110 4.11 0.44 11.04
CA ALA A 110 3.16 -0.14 10.10
C ALA A 110 2.49 -1.40 10.67
N ALA A 111 3.24 -2.26 11.36
CA ALA A 111 2.71 -3.46 12.00
C ALA A 111 1.79 -3.17 13.20
N ASN A 112 1.81 -1.95 13.75
CA ASN A 112 0.84 -1.51 14.76
C ASN A 112 -0.60 -1.44 14.20
N TYR A 113 -0.76 -1.53 12.89
CA TYR A 113 -2.07 -1.76 12.27
C TYR A 113 -2.75 -3.00 12.86
N HIS A 114 -2.00 -4.08 13.04
CA HIS A 114 -2.49 -5.30 13.65
C HIS A 114 -2.46 -5.21 15.18
N SER A 115 -1.29 -4.91 15.75
CA SER A 115 -1.14 -4.84 17.22
C SER A 115 0.10 -4.04 17.63
N ARG A 116 -0.04 -3.25 18.71
CA ARG A 116 1.09 -2.63 19.42
C ARG A 116 1.78 -3.57 20.39
N THR A 117 1.16 -4.72 20.73
CA THR A 117 1.76 -5.71 21.62
C THR A 117 2.94 -6.37 20.92
N TYR A 118 4.14 -6.24 21.50
CA TYR A 118 5.41 -6.62 20.90
C TYR A 118 5.40 -8.01 20.26
N ARG A 119 4.94 -9.03 20.98
CA ARG A 119 4.90 -10.43 20.48
C ARG A 119 4.08 -10.60 19.20
N TYR A 120 2.98 -9.89 19.08
CA TYR A 120 2.12 -9.94 17.88
C TYR A 120 2.66 -9.05 16.77
N ASN A 121 3.18 -7.86 17.14
CA ASN A 121 3.78 -6.93 16.18
C ASN A 121 4.96 -7.56 15.43
N VAL A 122 5.89 -8.23 16.13
CA VAL A 122 7.09 -8.84 15.53
C VAL A 122 6.73 -9.87 14.48
N VAL A 123 5.77 -10.75 14.76
CA VAL A 123 5.32 -11.80 13.82
C VAL A 123 4.63 -11.17 12.62
N TYR A 124 3.71 -10.24 12.85
CA TYR A 124 3.02 -9.53 11.79
C TYR A 124 3.99 -8.73 10.92
N ARG A 125 4.95 -8.04 11.53
CA ARG A 125 5.97 -7.23 10.86
C ARG A 125 6.82 -8.05 9.89
N ALA A 126 7.27 -9.23 10.31
CA ALA A 126 8.10 -10.09 9.46
C ALA A 126 7.36 -10.50 8.17
N ASP A 127 6.10 -10.92 8.29
CA ASP A 127 5.27 -11.30 7.15
C ASP A 127 4.91 -10.07 6.28
N LEU A 128 4.60 -8.93 6.92
CA LEU A 128 4.32 -7.67 6.23
C LEU A 128 5.49 -7.23 5.34
N MET A 129 6.73 -7.29 5.88
CA MET A 129 7.95 -6.95 5.13
C MET A 129 8.13 -7.85 3.91
N ALA A 130 7.98 -9.17 4.07
CA ALA A 130 8.13 -10.13 2.97
C ALA A 130 7.11 -9.88 1.84
N ARG A 131 5.85 -9.55 2.19
CA ARG A 131 4.83 -9.19 1.21
C ARG A 131 5.12 -7.85 0.54
N ALA A 132 5.53 -6.85 1.32
CA ALA A 132 5.80 -5.52 0.80
C ALA A 132 6.97 -5.49 -0.19
N VAL A 133 7.96 -6.38 -0.07
CA VAL A 133 9.02 -6.56 -1.08
C VAL A 133 8.41 -7.03 -2.40
N LYS A 134 7.61 -8.10 -2.39
CA LYS A 134 6.95 -8.62 -3.59
C LYS A 134 6.05 -7.57 -4.25
N TRP A 135 5.33 -6.80 -3.47
CA TRP A 135 4.49 -5.72 -3.99
C TRP A 135 5.32 -4.56 -4.55
N ALA A 136 6.51 -4.28 -4.00
CA ALA A 136 7.40 -3.29 -4.58
C ALA A 136 7.86 -3.68 -5.99
N ASP A 137 8.31 -4.93 -6.16
CA ASP A 137 8.73 -5.47 -7.45
C ASP A 137 7.56 -5.45 -8.47
N TRP A 138 6.36 -5.82 -8.00
CA TRP A 138 5.16 -5.79 -8.83
C TRP A 138 4.79 -4.37 -9.30
N LEU A 139 4.93 -3.38 -8.41
CA LEU A 139 4.66 -1.98 -8.71
C LEU A 139 5.70 -1.41 -9.67
N GLU A 140 6.99 -1.69 -9.46
CA GLU A 140 8.08 -1.24 -10.35
C GLU A 140 7.93 -1.74 -11.78
N ALA A 141 7.46 -2.97 -11.94
CA ALA A 141 7.23 -3.54 -13.26
C ALA A 141 6.07 -2.88 -14.04
N ARG A 142 5.23 -2.06 -13.38
CA ARG A 142 3.96 -1.55 -13.97
C ARG A 142 3.78 -0.04 -13.87
N PHE A 143 4.47 0.60 -12.96
CA PHE A 143 4.31 2.02 -12.64
C PHE A 143 5.66 2.70 -12.47
N VAL A 144 5.71 3.99 -12.74
CA VAL A 144 6.84 4.81 -12.30
C VAL A 144 6.76 4.91 -10.78
N THR A 145 7.73 4.34 -10.09
CA THR A 145 7.80 4.34 -8.63
C THR A 145 8.92 5.23 -8.15
N PHE A 146 8.74 5.86 -6.99
CA PHE A 146 9.73 6.74 -6.36
C PHE A 146 10.13 6.18 -5.01
N TYR A 147 11.42 6.22 -4.72
CA TYR A 147 11.92 5.98 -3.37
C TYR A 147 11.52 7.13 -2.46
N ILE A 148 11.06 6.82 -1.26
CA ILE A 148 10.88 7.82 -0.24
C ILE A 148 12.26 8.08 0.37
N THR A 149 12.95 9.15 -0.05
CA THR A 149 14.26 9.55 0.48
C THR A 149 14.13 10.71 1.48
N LYS A 150 14.98 10.77 2.52
CA LYS A 150 15.05 11.91 3.47
C LYS A 150 15.41 13.20 2.72
N PRO A 151 14.83 14.36 3.07
CA PRO A 151 15.36 15.64 2.59
C PRO A 151 16.84 15.75 2.96
N GLY A 152 17.72 15.98 1.95
CA GLY A 152 19.16 16.15 2.16
C GLY A 152 20.01 14.89 2.00
N ALA A 153 19.46 13.73 1.71
CA ALA A 153 20.27 12.59 1.28
C ALA A 153 20.74 12.80 -0.19
N PRO A 154 21.99 12.49 -0.53
CA PRO A 154 22.46 12.61 -1.91
C PRO A 154 21.62 11.73 -2.81
N SER A 155 21.12 12.29 -3.91
CA SER A 155 20.38 11.58 -4.95
C SER A 155 21.29 10.50 -5.52
N MET A 156 21.02 9.24 -5.19
CA MET A 156 21.64 8.14 -5.91
C MET A 156 20.90 8.00 -7.24
N THR A 157 21.56 8.44 -8.30
CA THR A 157 21.13 8.20 -9.68
C THR A 157 20.93 6.70 -9.87
N PRO A 158 19.80 6.24 -10.40
CA PRO A 158 19.64 4.84 -10.74
C PRO A 158 20.68 4.48 -11.81
N THR A 159 21.57 3.56 -11.48
CA THR A 159 22.44 2.94 -12.49
C THR A 159 21.52 2.08 -13.36
N VAL A 160 21.21 2.59 -14.54
CA VAL A 160 20.54 1.82 -15.59
C VAL A 160 21.55 0.80 -16.07
N GLN A 161 21.39 -0.47 -15.70
CA GLN A 161 22.05 -1.55 -16.39
C GLN A 161 21.49 -1.63 -17.81
N PRO A 162 22.33 -1.63 -18.86
CA PRO A 162 21.83 -1.73 -20.22
C PRO A 162 21.20 -3.11 -20.43
N ALA A 163 19.94 -3.13 -20.85
CA ALA A 163 19.31 -4.31 -21.39
C ALA A 163 19.98 -4.75 -22.70
N PRO A 164 20.00 -6.03 -23.04
CA PRO A 164 20.61 -6.50 -24.29
C PRO A 164 19.85 -5.94 -25.48
N GLU A 165 20.65 -5.43 -26.40
CA GLU A 165 20.29 -4.80 -27.65
C GLU A 165 19.41 -5.72 -28.53
N LYS A 166 18.21 -5.29 -28.86
CA LYS A 166 17.46 -5.76 -30.02
C LYS A 166 17.02 -4.56 -30.85
N THR A 167 17.45 -4.62 -32.10
CA THR A 167 17.42 -3.67 -33.19
C THR A 167 16.04 -3.11 -33.52
N GLU A 168 16.03 -1.81 -33.71
CA GLU A 168 15.19 -0.91 -34.55
C GLU A 168 13.69 -1.11 -34.74
N ALA A 169 12.94 -0.15 -34.27
CA ALA A 169 11.97 0.61 -35.10
C ALA A 169 11.75 2.00 -34.48
N SER A 170 12.06 3.02 -35.25
CA SER A 170 12.00 4.44 -34.92
C SER A 170 10.58 4.96 -34.78
N ILE A 171 10.27 5.64 -33.66
CA ILE A 171 9.13 6.53 -33.51
C ILE A 171 9.62 7.84 -32.83
N PRO A 172 9.17 9.03 -33.28
CA PRO A 172 9.80 10.30 -32.93
C PRO A 172 9.51 10.77 -31.52
N ALA A 173 10.51 11.44 -30.95
CA ALA A 173 10.54 12.06 -29.63
C ALA A 173 9.58 13.25 -29.51
N THR A 174 8.80 13.27 -28.44
CA THR A 174 8.57 14.45 -27.58
C THR A 174 7.84 13.99 -26.30
N ALA A 175 8.58 13.67 -25.27
CA ALA A 175 8.05 13.57 -23.92
C ALA A 175 8.89 14.51 -23.03
N GLN A 176 8.28 15.62 -22.62
CA GLN A 176 8.85 16.53 -21.63
C GLN A 176 8.93 15.83 -20.27
N VAL A 177 10.13 15.79 -19.70
CA VAL A 177 10.39 15.32 -18.36
C VAL A 177 9.88 16.35 -17.36
N HIS A 178 8.81 16.05 -16.66
CA HIS A 178 8.39 16.83 -15.50
C HIS A 178 9.18 16.41 -14.25
N GLN A 179 9.76 17.38 -13.57
CA GLN A 179 10.53 17.18 -12.34
C GLN A 179 9.62 16.70 -11.19
N PRO A 180 10.06 15.74 -10.37
CA PRO A 180 9.26 15.24 -9.25
C PRO A 180 9.28 16.21 -8.06
N LEU A 181 8.12 16.34 -7.42
CA LEU A 181 7.95 17.04 -6.16
C LEU A 181 8.74 16.34 -5.04
N ASN A 182 9.45 17.11 -4.22
CA ASN A 182 10.27 16.65 -3.10
C ASN A 182 9.50 15.83 -2.08
N MET A 183 9.97 14.62 -1.81
CA MET A 183 9.36 13.69 -0.85
C MET A 183 10.32 13.22 0.25
N VAL A 184 9.80 13.05 1.46
CA VAL A 184 10.50 12.73 2.71
C VAL A 184 10.83 11.24 2.83
N SER A 185 12.04 10.94 3.29
CA SER A 185 12.61 9.58 3.34
C SER A 185 12.51 8.84 4.67
N TRP A 186 12.43 7.52 4.55
CA TRP A 186 12.55 6.58 5.66
C TRP A 186 13.42 5.39 5.23
N ASN A 187 14.66 5.34 5.69
CA ASN A 187 15.58 4.25 5.36
C ASN A 187 15.72 3.28 6.54
N ILE A 188 15.48 2.00 6.30
CA ILE A 188 15.75 0.92 7.25
C ILE A 188 16.33 -0.26 6.47
N SER A 189 17.59 -0.60 6.80
CA SER A 189 18.28 -1.85 6.41
C SER A 189 17.98 -2.34 4.98
N GLY A 190 18.36 -1.55 3.98
CA GLY A 190 18.43 -2.02 2.59
C GLY A 190 17.11 -2.11 1.84
N TYR A 191 15.96 -1.89 2.48
CA TYR A 191 14.66 -1.88 1.80
C TYR A 191 14.03 -0.49 1.80
N VAL A 192 13.68 0.02 0.62
CA VAL A 192 13.09 1.35 0.44
C VAL A 192 11.62 1.23 0.04
N PRO A 193 10.68 1.77 0.84
CA PRO A 193 9.26 1.80 0.50
C PRO A 193 8.97 2.59 -0.77
N ARG A 194 7.99 2.16 -1.55
CA ARG A 194 7.63 2.73 -2.85
C ARG A 194 6.35 3.53 -2.79
N LYS A 195 6.38 4.76 -3.31
CA LYS A 195 5.20 5.58 -3.59
C LYS A 195 4.91 5.62 -5.08
N ILE A 196 3.63 5.77 -5.42
CA ILE A 196 3.15 6.01 -6.78
C ILE A 196 2.67 7.46 -6.85
N SER A 197 3.01 8.16 -7.93
CA SER A 197 2.39 9.42 -8.31
C SER A 197 1.63 9.21 -9.61
N PHE A 198 0.38 9.61 -9.64
CA PHE A 198 -0.35 9.79 -10.90
C PHE A 198 -0.14 11.22 -11.35
N ASN A 199 0.39 11.40 -12.55
CA ASN A 199 0.30 12.71 -13.21
C ASN A 199 -1.17 12.91 -13.57
N ASP A 200 -1.84 13.83 -12.89
CA ASP A 200 -3.07 14.41 -13.40
C ASP A 200 -2.72 15.06 -14.74
N ARG A 201 -3.14 14.44 -15.84
CA ARG A 201 -3.23 15.17 -17.11
C ARG A 201 -4.57 15.87 -17.13
N PRO A 202 -4.57 17.14 -17.55
CA PRO A 202 -5.80 17.88 -17.81
C PRO A 202 -6.63 17.22 -18.91
#